data_aecc25df69ce24572b215162b53a5f65
#
_entry.id   aecc25df69ce24572b215162b53a5f65
#
_cell.length_a   1.000
_cell.length_b   1.000
_cell.length_c   1.000
_cell.angle_alpha   90.00
_cell.angle_beta   90.00
_cell.angle_gamma   90.00
#
_symmetry.space_group_name_H-M   'P 1'
#
loop_
_entity.id
_entity.type
_entity.pdbx_description
1 polymer ?
#
loop_
_entity_poly.entity_id
_entity_poly.type
_entity_poly.pdbx_seq_one_letter_code
_entity_poly.pdbx_strand_id
1 'polypeptide(L)'
;MSIPAEQLDRSPAASDTDTADTLAERLRSQYADRITGELVVPARPGQFAPLPAGLHPRLATALADRGVTRLYTHQGAAWESVQAGRHTVIVTPTASGKTLCYNLPVLQAVLEARAKALYLFPTKALAQDQVAELLALNEAGELGVRAFTFDGDTPGDARKAVRTRGDIVVSNPDMLHQGILPHHTKWAQFFEGLRYVVIDEMHTYRGVFGSHVANVLRRLQRICRFYGAAPQFILCSATIANPDELAGQLIGTGVEAITDSGAPQGSKHLLLWNPPVVNPDLGIRA
;
A
#
# COMPACT_ATOMS: atom_id res chain seq x y z
N MET A 1 26.56 16.94 -18.72
CA MET A 1 25.74 18.12 -18.95
C MET A 1 24.78 18.17 -17.77
N SER A 2 25.12 18.96 -16.76
CA SER A 2 24.39 19.04 -15.50
C SER A 2 23.19 19.96 -15.66
N ILE A 3 22.00 19.49 -15.31
CA ILE A 3 20.77 20.29 -15.25
C ILE A 3 20.82 21.06 -13.93
N PRO A 4 20.62 22.40 -13.92
CA PRO A 4 20.70 23.20 -12.69
C PRO A 4 19.54 22.90 -11.73
N ALA A 5 19.86 22.90 -10.44
CA ALA A 5 18.96 22.62 -9.29
C ALA A 5 17.84 23.66 -9.04
N GLU A 6 17.60 24.59 -9.96
CA GLU A 6 16.64 25.71 -9.80
C GLU A 6 15.22 25.44 -10.31
N GLN A 7 14.89 24.19 -10.68
CA GLN A 7 13.57 23.87 -11.26
C GLN A 7 12.64 23.05 -10.33
N LEU A 8 12.96 22.87 -9.06
CA LEU A 8 12.14 22.08 -8.12
C LEU A 8 11.28 22.89 -7.13
N ASP A 9 11.33 24.22 -7.22
CA ASP A 9 10.41 25.10 -6.45
C ASP A 9 9.40 25.76 -7.40
N ARG A 10 8.65 24.94 -8.13
CA ARG A 10 7.41 25.33 -8.75
C ARG A 10 6.27 24.56 -8.08
N SER A 11 5.79 25.08 -6.94
CA SER A 11 4.33 25.16 -6.78
C SER A 11 3.80 25.62 -8.13
N PRO A 12 2.91 24.86 -8.81
CA PRO A 12 2.32 25.37 -10.05
C PRO A 12 1.65 26.68 -9.67
N ALA A 13 2.22 27.79 -10.17
CA ALA A 13 1.50 29.04 -10.21
C ALA A 13 0.14 28.72 -10.80
N ALA A 14 -0.91 29.18 -10.13
CA ALA A 14 -2.30 29.07 -10.59
C ALA A 14 -2.43 29.70 -11.99
N SER A 15 -2.10 28.93 -13.01
CA SER A 15 -2.46 29.19 -14.40
C SER A 15 -3.70 28.39 -14.65
N ASP A 16 -4.84 29.04 -14.85
CA ASP A 16 -6.10 28.60 -15.50
C ASP A 16 -6.37 27.06 -15.59
N THR A 17 -6.02 26.31 -14.56
CA THR A 17 -6.50 24.94 -14.39
C THR A 17 -7.83 25.04 -13.69
N ASP A 18 -8.92 24.74 -14.40
CA ASP A 18 -10.23 24.54 -13.82
C ASP A 18 -10.09 23.72 -12.55
N THR A 19 -10.36 24.29 -11.40
CA THR A 19 -10.53 23.52 -10.16
C THR A 19 -11.75 22.61 -10.31
N ALA A 20 -11.88 21.56 -9.48
CA ALA A 20 -13.05 20.69 -9.53
C ALA A 20 -14.35 21.51 -9.38
N ASP A 21 -14.32 22.57 -8.58
CA ASP A 21 -15.46 23.46 -8.35
C ASP A 21 -15.81 24.26 -9.62
N THR A 22 -14.83 24.90 -10.26
CA THR A 22 -15.05 25.68 -11.49
C THR A 22 -15.47 24.81 -12.66
N LEU A 23 -14.92 23.59 -12.78
CA LEU A 23 -15.34 22.62 -13.78
C LEU A 23 -16.79 22.17 -13.54
N ALA A 24 -17.16 21.89 -12.29
CA ALA A 24 -18.53 21.52 -11.93
C ALA A 24 -19.54 22.63 -12.24
N GLU A 25 -19.19 23.90 -11.94
CA GLU A 25 -20.01 25.06 -12.28
C GLU A 25 -20.20 25.21 -13.79
N ARG A 26 -19.14 25.05 -14.56
CA ARG A 26 -19.21 25.10 -16.03
C ARG A 26 -20.09 23.99 -16.59
N LEU A 27 -19.96 22.75 -16.07
CA LEU A 27 -20.80 21.63 -16.49
C LEU A 27 -22.27 21.85 -16.14
N ARG A 28 -22.57 22.40 -14.94
CA ARG A 28 -23.94 22.77 -14.54
C ARG A 28 -24.54 23.80 -15.46
N SER A 29 -23.80 24.87 -15.81
CA SER A 29 -24.28 25.91 -16.70
C SER A 29 -24.53 25.38 -18.11
N GLN A 30 -23.62 24.57 -18.64
CA GLN A 30 -23.67 24.09 -20.00
C GLN A 30 -24.70 22.98 -20.20
N TYR A 31 -24.99 22.19 -19.18
CA TYR A 31 -25.79 20.97 -19.28
C TYR A 31 -26.90 20.91 -18.21
N ALA A 32 -27.48 22.05 -17.86
CA ALA A 32 -28.49 22.15 -16.81
C ALA A 32 -29.73 21.26 -17.08
N ASP A 33 -30.08 21.05 -18.37
CA ASP A 33 -31.19 20.17 -18.81
C ASP A 33 -30.85 18.67 -18.70
N ARG A 34 -29.61 18.34 -18.50
CA ARG A 34 -29.09 16.96 -18.46
C ARG A 34 -28.68 16.49 -17.07
N ILE A 35 -28.37 17.40 -16.19
CA ILE A 35 -28.00 17.10 -14.81
C ILE A 35 -29.27 16.97 -13.97
N THR A 36 -29.56 15.75 -13.56
CA THR A 36 -30.81 15.43 -12.80
C THR A 36 -30.59 15.38 -11.29
N GLY A 37 -29.36 15.44 -10.86
CA GLY A 37 -29.01 15.49 -9.44
C GLY A 37 -27.55 15.76 -9.24
N GLU A 38 -27.20 16.19 -8.04
CA GLU A 38 -25.83 16.47 -7.64
C GLU A 38 -25.60 16.07 -6.19
N LEU A 39 -24.41 15.53 -5.92
CA LEU A 39 -23.89 15.33 -4.57
C LEU A 39 -22.51 15.98 -4.49
N VAL A 40 -22.37 16.93 -3.57
CA VAL A 40 -21.07 17.56 -3.26
C VAL A 40 -20.55 16.99 -1.95
N VAL A 41 -19.35 16.40 -2.01
CA VAL A 41 -18.59 16.01 -0.82
C VAL A 41 -17.56 17.09 -0.56
N PRO A 42 -17.61 17.80 0.58
CA PRO A 42 -16.70 18.90 0.86
C PRO A 42 -15.25 18.44 1.04
N ALA A 43 -14.31 19.33 0.76
CA ALA A 43 -12.90 19.11 1.04
C ALA A 43 -12.68 18.87 2.55
N ARG A 44 -11.70 18.03 2.88
CA ARG A 44 -11.30 17.76 4.26
C ARG A 44 -9.78 18.00 4.39
N PRO A 45 -9.34 18.80 5.38
CA PRO A 45 -7.92 19.03 5.63
C PRO A 45 -7.23 17.76 6.12
N GLY A 46 -5.92 17.66 5.90
CA GLY A 46 -5.11 16.58 6.45
C GLY A 46 -5.00 16.67 7.98
N GLN A 47 -5.00 15.51 8.62
CA GLN A 47 -4.76 15.36 10.06
C GLN A 47 -3.41 14.67 10.26
N PHE A 48 -2.59 15.23 11.12
CA PHE A 48 -1.19 14.85 11.23
C PHE A 48 -0.84 14.40 12.65
N ALA A 49 0.10 13.47 12.72
CA ALA A 49 0.82 13.05 13.91
C ALA A 49 2.33 13.37 13.76
N PRO A 50 3.07 13.57 14.85
CA PRO A 50 4.51 13.72 14.77
C PRO A 50 5.19 12.44 14.27
N LEU A 51 6.42 12.55 13.79
CA LEU A 51 7.24 11.36 13.56
C LEU A 51 7.48 10.63 14.89
N PRO A 52 7.51 9.29 14.90
CA PRO A 52 7.75 8.51 16.11
C PRO A 52 9.11 8.86 16.75
N ALA A 53 9.13 9.07 18.06
CA ALA A 53 10.35 9.44 18.78
C ALA A 53 11.47 8.39 18.69
N GLY A 54 11.12 7.12 18.50
CA GLY A 54 12.06 5.99 18.33
C GLY A 54 12.40 5.68 16.88
N LEU A 55 12.04 6.55 15.91
CA LEU A 55 12.33 6.30 14.51
C LEU A 55 13.84 6.32 14.26
N HIS A 56 14.36 5.30 13.55
CA HIS A 56 15.79 5.20 13.20
C HIS A 56 16.25 6.47 12.46
N PRO A 57 17.40 7.09 12.85
CA PRO A 57 17.84 8.38 12.29
C PRO A 57 17.91 8.41 10.76
N ARG A 58 18.38 7.34 10.13
CA ARG A 58 18.43 7.24 8.66
C ARG A 58 17.04 7.24 8.02
N LEU A 59 16.03 6.65 8.67
CA LEU A 59 14.64 6.73 8.19
C LEU A 59 14.09 8.14 8.33
N ALA A 60 14.38 8.82 9.44
CA ALA A 60 13.97 10.21 9.64
C ALA A 60 14.60 11.11 8.56
N THR A 61 15.88 10.92 8.23
CA THR A 61 16.55 11.63 7.12
C THR A 61 15.86 11.33 5.79
N ALA A 62 15.66 10.06 5.45
CA ALA A 62 15.01 9.67 4.19
C ALA A 62 13.60 10.28 4.02
N LEU A 63 12.85 10.39 5.11
CA LEU A 63 11.53 11.03 5.10
C LEU A 63 11.64 12.54 4.92
N ALA A 64 12.59 13.18 5.62
CA ALA A 64 12.81 14.64 5.53
C ALA A 64 13.23 15.05 4.12
N ASP A 65 14.12 14.29 3.47
CA ASP A 65 14.57 14.52 2.08
C ASP A 65 13.42 14.43 1.07
N ARG A 66 12.36 13.69 1.43
CA ARG A 66 11.12 13.59 0.65
C ARG A 66 10.02 14.56 1.09
N GLY A 67 10.35 15.51 1.96
CA GLY A 67 9.41 16.50 2.49
C GLY A 67 8.40 15.96 3.50
N VAL A 68 8.59 14.73 4.00
CA VAL A 68 7.71 14.12 5.00
C VAL A 68 8.23 14.43 6.40
N THR A 69 7.76 15.52 6.97
CA THR A 69 8.12 15.97 8.34
C THR A 69 7.11 15.54 9.41
N ARG A 70 5.94 15.08 9.01
CA ARG A 70 4.86 14.58 9.87
C ARG A 70 4.17 13.39 9.18
N LEU A 71 3.59 12.50 9.94
CA LEU A 71 2.75 11.43 9.44
C LEU A 71 1.29 11.86 9.37
N TYR A 72 0.50 11.27 8.49
CA TYR A 72 -0.95 11.30 8.67
C TYR A 72 -1.35 10.48 9.90
N THR A 73 -2.46 10.82 10.55
CA THR A 73 -2.89 10.14 11.79
C THR A 73 -3.01 8.62 11.64
N HIS A 74 -3.51 8.13 10.50
CA HIS A 74 -3.58 6.67 10.26
C HIS A 74 -2.20 6.01 10.10
N GLN A 75 -1.20 6.74 9.59
CA GLN A 75 0.18 6.23 9.51
C GLN A 75 0.82 6.13 10.89
N GLY A 76 0.56 7.12 11.76
CA GLY A 76 0.97 7.07 13.17
C GLY A 76 0.30 5.93 13.92
N ALA A 77 -1.02 5.76 13.76
CA ALA A 77 -1.77 4.66 14.37
C ALA A 77 -1.26 3.28 13.87
N ALA A 78 -0.93 3.16 12.58
CA ALA A 78 -0.36 1.92 12.04
C ALA A 78 1.02 1.61 12.66
N TRP A 79 1.86 2.62 12.81
CA TRP A 79 3.14 2.47 13.50
C TRP A 79 2.93 1.95 14.94
N GLU A 80 2.07 2.60 15.73
CA GLU A 80 1.81 2.22 17.12
C GLU A 80 1.24 0.79 17.23
N SER A 81 0.29 0.44 16.37
CA SER A 81 -0.29 -0.90 16.32
C SER A 81 0.77 -1.96 16.02
N VAL A 82 1.61 -1.72 15.01
CA VAL A 82 2.67 -2.66 14.61
C VAL A 82 3.75 -2.77 15.69
N GLN A 83 4.17 -1.67 16.31
CA GLN A 83 5.15 -1.71 17.42
C GLN A 83 4.60 -2.44 18.65
N ALA A 84 3.30 -2.39 18.87
CA ALA A 84 2.64 -3.15 19.92
C ALA A 84 2.49 -4.67 19.61
N GLY A 85 3.01 -5.13 18.47
CA GLY A 85 2.97 -6.55 18.05
C GLY A 85 1.62 -7.01 17.52
N ARG A 86 0.67 -6.10 17.22
CA ARG A 86 -0.66 -6.46 16.74
C ARG A 86 -0.68 -6.67 15.23
N HIS A 87 -1.36 -7.71 14.75
CA HIS A 87 -1.73 -7.82 13.35
C HIS A 87 -2.65 -6.65 13.00
N THR A 88 -2.35 -5.96 11.90
CA THR A 88 -3.00 -4.67 11.60
C THR A 88 -3.54 -4.67 10.18
N VAL A 89 -4.76 -4.16 9.98
CA VAL A 89 -5.31 -3.89 8.67
C VAL A 89 -5.58 -2.39 8.52
N ILE A 90 -5.05 -1.78 7.47
CA ILE A 90 -5.20 -0.36 7.14
C ILE A 90 -6.18 -0.23 5.96
N VAL A 91 -7.31 0.44 6.19
CA VAL A 91 -8.37 0.62 5.19
C VAL A 91 -8.68 2.09 5.05
N THR A 92 -7.99 2.73 4.16
CA THR A 92 -8.13 4.15 3.87
C THR A 92 -8.27 4.36 2.35
N PRO A 93 -8.81 5.47 1.87
CA PRO A 93 -8.98 5.73 0.45
C PRO A 93 -7.69 5.53 -0.36
N THR A 94 -7.84 5.31 -1.66
CA THR A 94 -6.69 5.28 -2.58
C THR A 94 -5.92 6.59 -2.51
N ALA A 95 -4.60 6.54 -2.68
CA ALA A 95 -3.69 7.68 -2.59
C ALA A 95 -3.64 8.37 -1.21
N SER A 96 -3.99 7.68 -0.13
CA SER A 96 -3.87 8.19 1.25
C SER A 96 -2.48 7.97 1.87
N GLY A 97 -1.53 7.37 1.15
CA GLY A 97 -0.19 7.07 1.66
C GLY A 97 -0.10 5.81 2.52
N LYS A 98 -0.94 4.79 2.25
CA LYS A 98 -0.92 3.47 2.94
C LYS A 98 0.45 2.79 2.91
N THR A 99 1.21 2.97 1.84
CA THR A 99 2.56 2.40 1.67
C THR A 99 3.47 2.69 2.86
N LEU A 100 3.38 3.91 3.39
CA LEU A 100 4.20 4.30 4.54
C LEU A 100 3.79 3.60 5.84
N CYS A 101 2.51 3.18 5.97
CA CYS A 101 2.02 2.45 7.13
C CYS A 101 2.75 1.12 7.37
N TYR A 102 3.19 0.44 6.30
CA TYR A 102 3.94 -0.81 6.42
C TYR A 102 5.44 -0.63 6.18
N ASN A 103 5.85 0.28 5.30
CA ASN A 103 7.28 0.48 5.04
C ASN A 103 8.03 1.01 6.27
N LEU A 104 7.46 1.93 7.02
CA LEU A 104 8.12 2.48 8.21
C LEU A 104 8.47 1.40 9.24
N PRO A 105 7.51 0.62 9.78
CA PRO A 105 7.83 -0.36 10.80
C PRO A 105 8.69 -1.52 10.26
N VAL A 106 8.53 -1.90 8.99
CA VAL A 106 9.36 -2.94 8.38
C VAL A 106 10.80 -2.46 8.22
N LEU A 107 11.03 -1.29 7.65
CA LEU A 107 12.38 -0.75 7.47
C LEU A 107 13.07 -0.50 8.81
N GLN A 108 12.34 -0.01 9.82
CA GLN A 108 12.85 0.10 11.19
C GLN A 108 13.40 -1.24 11.70
N ALA A 109 12.62 -2.29 11.61
CA ALA A 109 13.03 -3.61 12.09
C ALA A 109 14.18 -4.23 11.28
N VAL A 110 14.24 -3.96 9.97
CA VAL A 110 15.38 -4.39 9.14
C VAL A 110 16.66 -3.69 9.59
N LEU A 111 16.60 -2.39 9.87
CA LEU A 111 17.77 -1.60 10.29
C LEU A 111 18.24 -1.98 11.70
N GLU A 112 17.32 -2.17 12.64
CA GLU A 112 17.66 -2.44 14.04
C GLU A 112 18.02 -3.90 14.31
N ALA A 113 17.25 -4.84 13.72
CA ALA A 113 17.31 -6.25 14.07
C ALA A 113 17.62 -7.18 12.89
N ARG A 114 17.96 -6.63 11.71
CA ARG A 114 18.11 -7.39 10.46
C ARG A 114 16.94 -8.31 10.15
N ALA A 115 15.72 -7.87 10.55
CA ALA A 115 14.50 -8.60 10.29
C ALA A 115 14.29 -8.84 8.78
N LYS A 116 13.56 -9.90 8.45
CA LYS A 116 13.12 -10.18 7.08
C LYS A 116 11.63 -9.85 6.95
N ALA A 117 11.25 -9.44 5.73
CA ALA A 117 9.85 -9.20 5.40
C ALA A 117 9.48 -9.80 4.05
N LEU A 118 8.26 -10.30 3.97
CA LEU A 118 7.64 -10.79 2.75
C LEU A 118 6.47 -9.87 2.39
N TYR A 119 6.52 -9.29 1.19
CA TYR A 119 5.45 -8.45 0.67
C TYR A 119 4.70 -9.22 -0.41
N LEU A 120 3.38 -9.25 -0.32
CA LEU A 120 2.49 -9.94 -1.25
C LEU A 120 1.56 -8.94 -1.94
N PHE A 121 1.69 -8.84 -3.26
CA PHE A 121 0.85 -8.02 -4.12
C PHE A 121 0.07 -8.89 -5.09
N PRO A 122 -1.15 -8.48 -5.50
CA PRO A 122 -1.96 -9.28 -6.43
C PRO A 122 -1.40 -9.26 -7.86
N THR A 123 -0.65 -8.23 -8.24
CA THR A 123 -0.10 -8.09 -9.60
C THR A 123 1.38 -7.75 -9.60
N LYS A 124 2.08 -8.10 -10.69
CA LYS A 124 3.49 -7.78 -10.89
C LYS A 124 3.74 -6.28 -10.98
N ALA A 125 2.84 -5.53 -11.62
CA ALA A 125 2.97 -4.08 -11.77
C ALA A 125 3.02 -3.39 -10.39
N LEU A 126 2.06 -3.69 -9.50
CA LEU A 126 2.05 -3.16 -8.14
C LEU A 126 3.31 -3.58 -7.35
N ALA A 127 3.78 -4.80 -7.53
CA ALA A 127 5.01 -5.27 -6.90
C ALA A 127 6.23 -4.45 -7.36
N GLN A 128 6.33 -4.14 -8.65
CA GLN A 128 7.42 -3.33 -9.21
C GLN A 128 7.38 -1.88 -8.70
N ASP A 129 6.21 -1.26 -8.66
CA ASP A 129 6.03 0.10 -8.13
C ASP A 129 6.48 0.17 -6.66
N GLN A 130 6.15 -0.86 -5.88
CA GLN A 130 6.56 -0.92 -4.47
C GLN A 130 8.06 -1.13 -4.29
N VAL A 131 8.69 -1.94 -5.13
CA VAL A 131 10.16 -2.06 -5.12
C VAL A 131 10.82 -0.73 -5.48
N ALA A 132 10.31 -0.01 -6.48
CA ALA A 132 10.83 1.31 -6.83
C ALA A 132 10.70 2.30 -5.66
N GLU A 133 9.58 2.30 -4.94
CA GLU A 133 9.37 3.13 -3.75
C GLU A 133 10.36 2.77 -2.61
N LEU A 134 10.55 1.48 -2.35
CA LEU A 134 11.53 1.00 -1.37
C LEU A 134 12.97 1.38 -1.74
N LEU A 135 13.32 1.28 -3.03
CA LEU A 135 14.65 1.68 -3.52
C LEU A 135 14.86 3.19 -3.37
N ALA A 136 13.86 4.01 -3.67
CA ALA A 136 13.93 5.46 -3.49
C ALA A 136 14.12 5.86 -2.02
N LEU A 137 13.39 5.20 -1.09
CA LEU A 137 13.61 5.41 0.35
C LEU A 137 15.00 4.93 0.81
N ASN A 138 15.44 3.80 0.28
CA ASN A 138 16.73 3.22 0.61
C ASN A 138 17.90 4.12 0.17
N GLU A 139 17.79 4.72 -1.02
CA GLU A 139 18.77 5.65 -1.56
C GLU A 139 18.80 6.96 -0.76
N ALA A 140 17.64 7.58 -0.52
CA ALA A 140 17.53 8.84 0.22
C ALA A 140 18.10 8.75 1.64
N GLY A 141 17.95 7.62 2.33
CA GLY A 141 18.45 7.42 3.70
C GLY A 141 19.75 6.62 3.79
N GLU A 142 20.36 6.24 2.68
CA GLU A 142 21.51 5.31 2.66
C GLU A 142 21.27 4.06 3.54
N LEU A 143 20.05 3.51 3.50
CA LEU A 143 19.59 2.52 4.46
C LEU A 143 20.34 1.19 4.34
N GLY A 144 20.81 0.84 3.14
CA GLY A 144 21.51 -0.43 2.86
C GLY A 144 20.59 -1.65 2.90
N VAL A 145 19.27 -1.44 2.79
CA VAL A 145 18.25 -2.50 2.78
C VAL A 145 18.18 -3.13 1.39
N ARG A 146 18.15 -4.44 1.32
CA ARG A 146 18.12 -5.21 0.08
C ARG A 146 16.72 -5.70 -0.20
N ALA A 147 15.99 -4.96 -1.01
CA ALA A 147 14.66 -5.33 -1.50
C ALA A 147 14.76 -5.97 -2.89
N PHE A 148 14.11 -7.11 -3.08
CA PHE A 148 14.12 -7.85 -4.34
C PHE A 148 12.72 -8.32 -4.70
N THR A 149 12.41 -8.30 -6.00
CA THR A 149 11.25 -9.01 -6.54
C THR A 149 11.58 -10.49 -6.73
N PHE A 150 10.66 -11.36 -6.33
CA PHE A 150 10.72 -12.81 -6.59
C PHE A 150 9.42 -13.27 -7.23
N ASP A 151 9.47 -13.45 -8.53
CA ASP A 151 8.32 -13.84 -9.37
C ASP A 151 8.75 -14.85 -10.47
N GLY A 152 7.84 -15.14 -11.41
CA GLY A 152 8.09 -16.06 -12.51
C GLY A 152 9.23 -15.63 -13.44
N ASP A 153 9.44 -14.31 -13.57
CA ASP A 153 10.42 -13.71 -14.48
C ASP A 153 11.80 -13.51 -13.82
N THR A 154 11.91 -13.75 -12.52
CA THR A 154 13.19 -13.64 -11.79
C THR A 154 14.22 -14.63 -12.36
N PRO A 155 15.37 -14.17 -12.91
CA PRO A 155 16.41 -15.01 -13.48
C PRO A 155 16.95 -16.03 -12.48
N GLY A 156 17.37 -17.20 -12.97
CA GLY A 156 17.81 -18.32 -12.13
C GLY A 156 18.98 -18.02 -11.21
N ASP A 157 19.96 -17.24 -11.67
CA ASP A 157 21.10 -16.75 -10.90
C ASP A 157 20.70 -15.74 -9.83
N ALA A 158 19.79 -14.81 -10.17
CA ALA A 158 19.25 -13.84 -9.22
C ALA A 158 18.44 -14.52 -8.10
N ARG A 159 17.74 -15.62 -8.38
CA ARG A 159 16.98 -16.38 -7.38
C ARG A 159 17.77 -16.79 -6.16
N LYS A 160 19.06 -17.13 -6.33
CA LYS A 160 19.96 -17.46 -5.22
C LYS A 160 20.25 -16.22 -4.38
N ALA A 161 20.56 -15.09 -5.03
CA ALA A 161 20.83 -13.83 -4.32
C ALA A 161 19.62 -13.36 -3.51
N VAL A 162 18.41 -13.44 -4.07
CA VAL A 162 17.17 -13.09 -3.36
C VAL A 162 17.02 -13.91 -2.08
N ARG A 163 17.19 -15.25 -2.17
CA ARG A 163 17.06 -16.15 -1.01
C ARG A 163 18.06 -15.89 0.10
N THR A 164 19.32 -15.61 -0.27
CA THR A 164 20.43 -15.53 0.70
C THR A 164 20.68 -14.12 1.21
N ARG A 165 20.36 -13.09 0.42
CA ARG A 165 20.69 -11.69 0.72
C ARG A 165 19.48 -10.79 0.93
N GLY A 166 18.28 -11.19 0.47
CA GLY A 166 17.08 -10.38 0.58
C GLY A 166 16.74 -10.06 2.03
N ASP A 167 16.50 -8.79 2.31
CA ASP A 167 15.93 -8.33 3.56
C ASP A 167 14.41 -8.18 3.41
N ILE A 168 13.98 -7.67 2.26
CA ILE A 168 12.57 -7.60 1.86
C ILE A 168 12.42 -8.36 0.54
N VAL A 169 11.52 -9.35 0.52
CA VAL A 169 11.17 -10.09 -0.69
C VAL A 169 9.75 -9.71 -1.10
N VAL A 170 9.63 -9.15 -2.31
CA VAL A 170 8.35 -8.75 -2.89
C VAL A 170 7.91 -9.82 -3.88
N SER A 171 6.68 -10.33 -3.72
CA SER A 171 6.18 -11.46 -4.50
C SER A 171 4.65 -11.40 -4.63
N ASN A 172 4.03 -12.48 -5.05
CA ASN A 172 2.59 -12.66 -5.10
C ASN A 172 2.17 -14.01 -4.47
N PRO A 173 0.88 -14.23 -4.17
CA PRO A 173 0.41 -15.47 -3.56
C PRO A 173 0.70 -16.73 -4.37
N ASP A 174 0.65 -16.66 -5.71
CA ASP A 174 0.91 -17.81 -6.57
C ASP A 174 2.38 -18.20 -6.50
N MET A 175 3.28 -17.23 -6.57
CA MET A 175 4.72 -17.50 -6.46
C MET A 175 5.11 -17.94 -5.05
N LEU A 176 4.47 -17.40 -4.02
CA LEU A 176 4.60 -17.91 -2.66
C LEU A 176 4.22 -19.40 -2.61
N HIS A 177 3.05 -19.75 -3.18
CA HIS A 177 2.54 -21.12 -3.19
C HIS A 177 3.43 -22.10 -3.96
N GLN A 178 3.86 -21.73 -5.17
CA GLN A 178 4.54 -22.63 -6.12
C GLN A 178 6.07 -22.53 -6.06
N GLY A 179 6.61 -21.34 -5.83
CA GLY A 179 8.04 -21.08 -5.93
C GLY A 179 8.79 -21.00 -4.61
N ILE A 180 8.11 -20.61 -3.52
CA ILE A 180 8.76 -20.40 -2.21
C ILE A 180 8.46 -21.56 -1.25
N LEU A 181 7.19 -21.80 -0.94
CA LEU A 181 6.79 -22.78 0.10
C LEU A 181 7.17 -24.22 -0.23
N PRO A 182 7.09 -24.76 -1.46
CA PRO A 182 7.59 -26.12 -1.77
C PRO A 182 9.10 -26.26 -1.61
N HIS A 183 9.83 -25.15 -1.71
CA HIS A 183 11.27 -25.10 -1.63
C HIS A 183 11.77 -24.44 -0.33
N HIS A 184 10.97 -24.50 0.73
CA HIS A 184 11.22 -23.78 1.98
C HIS A 184 12.59 -24.06 2.59
N THR A 185 13.18 -25.24 2.39
CA THR A 185 14.52 -25.57 2.85
C THR A 185 15.60 -24.67 2.24
N LYS A 186 15.41 -24.21 1.00
CA LYS A 186 16.31 -23.24 0.35
C LYS A 186 16.10 -21.81 0.87
N TRP A 187 15.03 -21.57 1.63
CA TRP A 187 14.64 -20.30 2.20
C TRP A 187 14.76 -20.29 3.74
N ALA A 188 15.36 -21.32 4.35
CA ALA A 188 15.41 -21.48 5.79
C ALA A 188 15.87 -20.20 6.51
N GLN A 189 17.00 -19.64 6.12
CA GLN A 189 17.54 -18.40 6.67
C GLN A 189 16.59 -17.19 6.55
N PHE A 190 15.80 -17.12 5.47
CA PHE A 190 14.80 -16.08 5.30
C PHE A 190 13.63 -16.29 6.24
N PHE A 191 13.13 -17.53 6.38
CA PHE A 191 12.03 -17.85 7.28
C PHE A 191 12.40 -17.70 8.75
N GLU A 192 13.62 -18.06 9.15
CA GLU A 192 14.13 -17.84 10.51
C GLU A 192 14.09 -16.37 10.93
N GLY A 193 14.39 -15.46 9.99
CA GLY A 193 14.37 -14.02 10.24
C GLY A 193 13.03 -13.34 9.90
N LEU A 194 12.03 -14.07 9.38
CA LEU A 194 10.79 -13.48 8.89
C LEU A 194 9.95 -12.91 10.03
N ARG A 195 9.92 -11.59 10.14
CA ARG A 195 9.18 -10.86 11.17
C ARG A 195 7.88 -10.26 10.66
N TYR A 196 7.82 -9.87 9.38
CA TYR A 196 6.64 -9.23 8.82
C TYR A 196 6.18 -9.89 7.52
N VAL A 197 4.86 -10.00 7.38
CA VAL A 197 4.20 -10.33 6.12
C VAL A 197 3.25 -9.20 5.80
N VAL A 198 3.54 -8.47 4.72
CA VAL A 198 2.69 -7.40 4.20
C VAL A 198 1.80 -7.97 3.10
N ILE A 199 0.50 -7.68 3.16
CA ILE A 199 -0.47 -8.07 2.15
C ILE A 199 -1.18 -6.81 1.67
N ASP A 200 -0.86 -6.38 0.46
CA ASP A 200 -1.50 -5.19 -0.10
C ASP A 200 -2.67 -5.57 -1.02
N GLU A 201 -3.54 -4.60 -1.26
CA GLU A 201 -4.78 -4.75 -2.03
C GLU A 201 -5.63 -5.97 -1.59
N MET A 202 -5.71 -6.17 -0.26
CA MET A 202 -6.39 -7.30 0.37
C MET A 202 -7.82 -7.51 -0.15
N HIS A 203 -8.51 -6.46 -0.54
CA HIS A 203 -9.86 -6.52 -1.09
C HIS A 203 -9.99 -7.36 -2.36
N THR A 204 -8.89 -7.66 -3.03
CA THR A 204 -8.85 -8.56 -4.21
C THR A 204 -8.97 -10.03 -3.81
N TYR A 205 -8.63 -10.38 -2.57
CA TYR A 205 -8.62 -11.76 -2.07
C TYR A 205 -9.99 -12.14 -1.49
N ARG A 206 -10.98 -12.34 -2.37
CA ARG A 206 -12.37 -12.70 -2.02
C ARG A 206 -12.83 -13.99 -2.70
N GLY A 207 -13.91 -14.57 -2.20
CA GLY A 207 -14.54 -15.76 -2.75
C GLY A 207 -13.57 -16.94 -2.82
N VAL A 208 -13.61 -17.70 -3.91
CA VAL A 208 -12.78 -18.90 -4.10
C VAL A 208 -11.29 -18.55 -4.08
N PHE A 209 -10.90 -17.47 -4.77
CA PHE A 209 -9.50 -17.04 -4.79
C PHE A 209 -9.01 -16.68 -3.39
N GLY A 210 -9.80 -15.91 -2.63
CA GLY A 210 -9.47 -15.57 -1.24
C GLY A 210 -9.31 -16.80 -0.35
N SER A 211 -10.16 -17.82 -0.52
CA SER A 211 -10.04 -19.09 0.21
C SER A 211 -8.73 -19.83 -0.11
N HIS A 212 -8.29 -19.82 -1.36
CA HIS A 212 -6.99 -20.38 -1.73
C HIS A 212 -5.84 -19.60 -1.11
N VAL A 213 -5.85 -18.27 -1.17
CA VAL A 213 -4.84 -17.41 -0.55
C VAL A 213 -4.78 -17.67 0.96
N ALA A 214 -5.92 -17.74 1.66
CA ALA A 214 -5.97 -18.05 3.08
C ALA A 214 -5.29 -19.40 3.40
N ASN A 215 -5.48 -20.43 2.57
CA ASN A 215 -4.80 -21.71 2.75
C ASN A 215 -3.28 -21.63 2.49
N VAL A 216 -2.85 -20.82 1.54
CA VAL A 216 -1.42 -20.53 1.30
C VAL A 216 -0.81 -19.84 2.51
N LEU A 217 -1.49 -18.84 3.10
CA LEU A 217 -1.04 -18.13 4.30
C LEU A 217 -0.99 -19.05 5.54
N ARG A 218 -1.96 -19.96 5.72
CA ARG A 218 -1.89 -20.98 6.77
C ARG A 218 -0.68 -21.91 6.61
N ARG A 219 -0.36 -22.27 5.36
CA ARG A 219 0.83 -23.06 5.06
C ARG A 219 2.11 -22.25 5.34
N LEU A 220 2.16 -20.98 4.97
CA LEU A 220 3.25 -20.06 5.31
C LEU A 220 3.49 -20.03 6.82
N GLN A 221 2.45 -19.78 7.60
CA GLN A 221 2.54 -19.72 9.07
C GLN A 221 3.05 -21.04 9.70
N ARG A 222 2.67 -22.21 9.13
CA ARG A 222 3.20 -23.50 9.60
C ARG A 222 4.69 -23.64 9.32
N ILE A 223 5.14 -23.21 8.14
CA ILE A 223 6.55 -23.22 7.76
C ILE A 223 7.34 -22.23 8.64
N CYS A 224 6.83 -21.03 8.87
CA CYS A 224 7.47 -20.06 9.77
C CYS A 224 7.65 -20.66 11.19
N ARG A 225 6.61 -21.26 11.74
CA ARG A 225 6.69 -21.94 13.06
C ARG A 225 7.72 -23.06 13.08
N PHE A 226 7.85 -23.82 12.01
CA PHE A 226 8.88 -24.85 11.88
C PHE A 226 10.29 -24.27 11.98
N TYR A 227 10.51 -23.06 11.46
CA TYR A 227 11.78 -22.33 11.57
C TYR A 227 11.88 -21.40 12.79
N GLY A 228 10.95 -21.50 13.75
CA GLY A 228 10.96 -20.73 14.99
C GLY A 228 10.47 -19.29 14.85
N ALA A 229 9.87 -18.92 13.72
CA ALA A 229 9.36 -17.58 13.46
C ALA A 229 7.83 -17.51 13.60
N ALA A 230 7.34 -16.35 14.07
CA ALA A 230 5.92 -16.01 14.15
C ALA A 230 5.71 -14.61 13.54
N PRO A 231 5.59 -14.51 12.23
CA PRO A 231 5.52 -13.21 11.59
C PRO A 231 4.23 -12.47 11.91
N GLN A 232 4.37 -11.16 12.09
CA GLN A 232 3.26 -10.23 12.22
C GLN A 232 2.74 -9.87 10.83
N PHE A 233 1.41 -9.79 10.68
CA PHE A 233 0.75 -9.42 9.43
C PHE A 233 0.37 -7.94 9.43
N ILE A 234 0.67 -7.26 8.34
CA ILE A 234 0.23 -5.90 8.04
C ILE A 234 -0.51 -5.95 6.71
N LEU A 235 -1.81 -5.67 6.74
CA LEU A 235 -2.66 -5.75 5.57
C LEU A 235 -3.13 -4.34 5.15
N CYS A 236 -3.20 -4.10 3.84
CA CYS A 236 -3.74 -2.86 3.30
C CYS A 236 -4.85 -3.14 2.31
N SER A 237 -5.83 -2.25 2.28
CA SER A 237 -7.00 -2.36 1.40
C SER A 237 -7.52 -0.99 0.99
N ALA A 238 -8.20 -0.92 -0.15
CA ALA A 238 -9.15 0.14 -0.41
C ALA A 238 -10.34 0.04 0.55
N THR A 239 -11.21 1.05 0.58
CA THR A 239 -12.37 1.08 1.47
C THR A 239 -13.30 -0.11 1.23
N ILE A 240 -13.54 -0.89 2.27
CA ILE A 240 -14.47 -2.03 2.31
C ILE A 240 -15.28 -1.99 3.61
N ALA A 241 -16.43 -2.65 3.64
CA ALA A 241 -17.37 -2.58 4.77
C ALA A 241 -16.90 -3.37 6.01
N ASN A 242 -16.20 -4.51 5.83
CA ASN A 242 -15.83 -5.45 6.89
C ASN A 242 -14.34 -5.85 6.81
N PRO A 243 -13.41 -4.89 7.00
CA PRO A 243 -11.99 -5.13 6.79
C PRO A 243 -11.37 -6.10 7.80
N ASP A 244 -11.76 -6.00 9.05
CA ASP A 244 -11.29 -6.84 10.15
C ASP A 244 -11.72 -8.30 9.98
N GLU A 245 -12.95 -8.54 9.56
CA GLU A 245 -13.47 -9.87 9.27
C GLU A 245 -12.72 -10.52 8.11
N LEU A 246 -12.58 -9.81 6.97
CA LEU A 246 -11.86 -10.32 5.80
C LEU A 246 -10.39 -10.60 6.13
N ALA A 247 -9.72 -9.69 6.80
CA ALA A 247 -8.33 -9.85 7.22
C ALA A 247 -8.19 -11.03 8.19
N GLY A 248 -9.08 -11.13 9.18
CA GLY A 248 -9.11 -12.24 10.15
C GLY A 248 -9.32 -13.60 9.48
N GLN A 249 -10.20 -13.70 8.50
CA GLN A 249 -10.41 -14.92 7.72
C GLN A 249 -9.18 -15.30 6.88
N LEU A 250 -8.51 -14.32 6.28
CA LEU A 250 -7.30 -14.55 5.48
C LEU A 250 -6.14 -15.09 6.31
N ILE A 251 -5.86 -14.50 7.47
CA ILE A 251 -4.69 -14.88 8.28
C ILE A 251 -5.02 -15.88 9.40
N GLY A 252 -6.30 -16.12 9.67
CA GLY A 252 -6.75 -17.09 10.67
C GLY A 252 -6.67 -16.60 12.12
N THR A 253 -6.56 -15.30 12.37
CA THR A 253 -6.53 -14.67 13.69
C THR A 253 -7.06 -13.24 13.63
N GLY A 254 -7.39 -12.66 14.78
CA GLY A 254 -7.89 -11.28 14.86
C GLY A 254 -6.84 -10.24 14.45
N VAL A 255 -7.33 -9.11 13.96
CA VAL A 255 -6.53 -7.96 13.52
C VAL A 255 -7.07 -6.67 14.15
N GLU A 256 -6.22 -5.67 14.31
CA GLU A 256 -6.62 -4.31 14.60
C GLU A 256 -6.89 -3.57 13.30
N ALA A 257 -8.08 -2.98 13.16
CA ALA A 257 -8.47 -2.24 11.98
C ALA A 257 -8.25 -0.72 12.17
N ILE A 258 -7.57 -0.10 11.19
CA ILE A 258 -7.38 1.35 11.11
C ILE A 258 -8.14 1.84 9.88
N THR A 259 -9.26 2.51 10.12
CA THR A 259 -10.21 2.93 9.09
C THR A 259 -10.28 4.45 8.90
N ASP A 260 -9.89 5.21 9.91
CA ASP A 260 -9.93 6.67 9.88
C ASP A 260 -8.73 7.23 9.11
N SER A 261 -8.99 7.85 7.95
CA SER A 261 -7.94 8.45 7.14
C SER A 261 -7.61 9.87 7.59
N GLY A 262 -6.35 10.11 7.93
CA GLY A 262 -5.82 11.46 8.15
C GLY A 262 -5.35 12.16 6.88
N ALA A 263 -5.38 11.52 5.71
CA ALA A 263 -5.00 12.17 4.47
C ALA A 263 -5.99 13.28 4.08
N PRO A 264 -5.53 14.39 3.48
CA PRO A 264 -6.41 15.41 2.96
C PRO A 264 -7.25 14.86 1.81
N GLN A 265 -8.44 15.41 1.65
CA GLN A 265 -9.34 15.08 0.55
C GLN A 265 -9.82 16.38 -0.09
N GLY A 266 -9.68 16.50 -1.40
CA GLY A 266 -10.28 17.58 -2.17
C GLY A 266 -11.80 17.45 -2.24
N SER A 267 -12.49 18.55 -2.60
CA SER A 267 -13.92 18.50 -2.90
C SER A 267 -14.21 17.50 -4.04
N LYS A 268 -15.34 16.80 -3.94
CA LYS A 268 -15.83 15.90 -4.99
C LYS A 268 -17.23 16.29 -5.41
N HIS A 269 -17.43 16.46 -6.70
CA HIS A 269 -18.73 16.71 -7.30
C HIS A 269 -19.17 15.48 -8.08
N LEU A 270 -20.28 14.87 -7.68
CA LEU A 270 -20.93 13.81 -8.42
C LEU A 270 -22.16 14.39 -9.11
N LEU A 271 -22.09 14.49 -10.43
CA LEU A 271 -23.19 14.97 -11.27
C LEU A 271 -23.91 13.78 -11.89
N LEU A 272 -25.20 13.64 -11.61
CA LEU A 272 -26.02 12.59 -12.20
C LEU A 272 -26.44 13.03 -13.61
N TRP A 273 -25.81 12.42 -14.60
CA TRP A 273 -26.04 12.73 -16.00
C TRP A 273 -27.18 11.92 -16.58
N ASN A 274 -28.17 12.59 -17.18
CA ASN A 274 -29.22 11.95 -17.94
C ASN A 274 -28.97 12.14 -19.44
N PRO A 275 -28.43 11.12 -20.14
CA PRO A 275 -28.03 11.25 -21.53
C PRO A 275 -29.23 11.50 -22.43
N PRO A 276 -29.02 12.17 -23.61
CA PRO A 276 -30.11 12.46 -24.54
C PRO A 276 -30.74 11.19 -25.12
N VAL A 277 -31.99 11.26 -25.44
CA VAL A 277 -32.65 10.20 -26.19
C VAL A 277 -32.20 10.31 -27.67
N VAL A 278 -31.50 9.31 -28.14
CA VAL A 278 -31.01 9.25 -29.53
C VAL A 278 -31.96 8.49 -30.46
N ASN A 279 -32.81 7.65 -29.91
CA ASN A 279 -33.90 6.99 -30.64
C ASN A 279 -35.17 7.09 -29.79
N PRO A 280 -36.11 8.01 -30.16
CA PRO A 280 -37.36 8.20 -29.41
C PRO A 280 -38.26 6.97 -29.45
N ASP A 281 -38.29 6.23 -30.55
CA ASP A 281 -39.20 5.10 -30.75
C ASP A 281 -38.84 3.90 -29.84
N LEU A 282 -37.55 3.76 -29.54
CA LEU A 282 -37.00 2.70 -28.68
C LEU A 282 -36.60 3.21 -27.29
N GLY A 283 -36.71 4.51 -27.04
CA GLY A 283 -36.26 5.10 -25.77
C GLY A 283 -34.78 5.02 -25.49
N ILE A 284 -33.97 4.75 -26.54
CA ILE A 284 -32.52 4.58 -26.39
C ILE A 284 -31.84 5.93 -26.11
N ARG A 285 -31.00 5.97 -25.07
CA ARG A 285 -30.17 7.11 -24.65
C ARG A 285 -28.71 6.84 -24.92
N ALA A 286 -27.90 7.88 -25.22
CA ALA A 286 -26.45 7.79 -25.45
C ALA A 286 -25.71 8.95 -24.79
#